data_5d2e9cd0440a67668022e1c6c1372286
#
_entry.id   5d2e9cd0440a67668022e1c6c1372286
#
_cell.length_a   1.000
_cell.length_b   1.000
_cell.length_c   1.000
_cell.angle_alpha   90.00
_cell.angle_beta   90.00
_cell.angle_gamma   90.00
#
_symmetry.space_group_name_H-M   'P 1'
#
loop_
_entity.id
_entity.type
_entity.pdbx_description
1 polymer ?
#
loop_
_entity_poly.entity_id
_entity_poly.type
_entity_poly.pdbx_seq_one_letter_code
_entity_poly.pdbx_strand_id
1 'polypeptide(L)'
;EDDGKLTHVQSMKDDEKIFTDGIIGMFTHKIKGNTYLYTGGFQDNGVSSFKVRNNGTFENINNIGDNNTDRFLTGAYPVTGVQLGENHYIIVGHRHHKYYKRNGFIKNPDFYYHGDGVSVFKVDKKGGLVPHYVLKDDENTKLQGQTRIEVVSVNDQEAVLAVGTRDDASIQLCKLDINGKLRPINYLETGFSIYYGLRSHKIGDSHFLIAGSNRFDLRKVATYKISPKVDRSGQVLRHMVNLKYKDDATPAQVKEAVQAFLDLEDKIPAIEHIEWGVNDSKEGASKGMTHCFTLTFKDDHGREVYLFHEAHIALVNKIGPIIGDVLVMDYWTAE
;
A
#
# COMPACT_ATOMS: atom_id res chain seq x y z
N GLU A 1 -36.65 -4.38 -7.70
CA GLU A 1 -37.68 -5.13 -8.39
C GLU A 1 -37.32 -6.58 -8.21
N ASP A 2 -38.29 -7.35 -7.74
CA ASP A 2 -38.00 -8.61 -7.03
C ASP A 2 -37.62 -9.78 -7.97
N ASP A 3 -37.65 -9.59 -9.30
CA ASP A 3 -37.34 -10.62 -10.30
C ASP A 3 -35.91 -10.57 -10.85
N GLY A 4 -35.11 -9.59 -10.42
CA GLY A 4 -33.73 -9.41 -10.88
C GLY A 4 -33.58 -9.01 -12.34
N LYS A 5 -34.65 -8.58 -13.02
CA LYS A 5 -34.61 -8.20 -14.43
C LYS A 5 -33.80 -6.92 -14.62
N LEU A 6 -32.81 -6.98 -15.53
CA LEU A 6 -32.03 -5.82 -15.93
C LEU A 6 -32.68 -5.12 -17.12
N THR A 7 -32.84 -3.79 -17.00
CA THR A 7 -33.33 -2.95 -18.10
C THR A 7 -32.29 -1.87 -18.39
N HIS A 8 -31.89 -1.76 -19.66
CA HIS A 8 -30.98 -0.72 -20.10
C HIS A 8 -31.64 0.65 -19.98
N VAL A 9 -30.97 1.61 -19.34
CA VAL A 9 -31.47 2.98 -19.12
C VAL A 9 -30.79 3.98 -20.03
N GLN A 10 -29.46 4.00 -20.06
CA GLN A 10 -28.69 4.95 -20.86
C GLN A 10 -27.28 4.40 -21.16
N SER A 11 -26.75 4.75 -22.32
CA SER A 11 -25.33 4.69 -22.64
C SER A 11 -24.80 6.07 -23.00
N MET A 12 -23.56 6.35 -22.67
CA MET A 12 -22.84 7.54 -23.13
C MET A 12 -21.63 7.06 -23.90
N LYS A 13 -21.41 7.62 -25.06
CA LYS A 13 -20.24 7.35 -25.88
C LYS A 13 -19.17 8.38 -25.56
N ASP A 14 -17.93 7.92 -25.55
CA ASP A 14 -16.78 8.80 -25.43
C ASP A 14 -16.72 9.81 -26.57
N ASP A 15 -16.26 11.02 -26.26
CA ASP A 15 -16.01 12.09 -27.23
C ASP A 15 -14.73 12.86 -26.86
N GLU A 16 -14.41 13.90 -27.63
CA GLU A 16 -13.21 14.71 -27.42
C GLU A 16 -13.20 15.51 -26.11
N LYS A 17 -14.32 15.59 -25.39
CA LYS A 17 -14.48 16.43 -24.18
C LYS A 17 -14.60 15.62 -22.91
N ILE A 18 -15.15 14.42 -22.98
CA ILE A 18 -15.44 13.57 -21.83
C ILE A 18 -14.32 12.54 -21.71
N PHE A 19 -13.74 12.42 -20.51
CA PHE A 19 -12.65 11.47 -20.25
C PHE A 19 -13.23 10.12 -19.82
N THR A 20 -13.67 9.32 -20.78
CA THR A 20 -14.33 8.02 -20.56
C THR A 20 -13.70 6.85 -21.35
N ASP A 21 -12.62 7.07 -22.10
CA ASP A 21 -11.90 5.97 -22.72
C ASP A 21 -11.08 5.19 -21.66
N GLY A 22 -11.37 3.89 -21.61
CA GLY A 22 -10.71 2.99 -20.66
C GLY A 22 -11.09 3.25 -19.21
N ILE A 23 -12.38 3.47 -18.92
CA ILE A 23 -12.84 3.61 -17.53
C ILE A 23 -12.51 2.33 -16.76
N ILE A 24 -11.67 2.46 -15.73
CA ILE A 24 -11.33 1.38 -14.81
C ILE A 24 -11.74 1.74 -13.38
N GLY A 25 -11.66 3.02 -13.01
CA GLY A 25 -12.09 3.55 -11.72
C GLY A 25 -13.41 4.29 -11.83
N MET A 26 -14.37 3.94 -10.98
CA MET A 26 -15.62 4.67 -10.80
C MET A 26 -15.96 4.78 -9.33
N PHE A 27 -16.55 5.90 -8.95
CA PHE A 27 -17.03 6.13 -7.60
C PHE A 27 -18.33 6.92 -7.62
N THR A 28 -19.33 6.47 -6.87
CA THR A 28 -20.58 7.22 -6.68
C THR A 28 -20.59 7.89 -5.32
N HIS A 29 -21.01 9.14 -5.26
CA HIS A 29 -21.07 9.94 -4.05
C HIS A 29 -22.41 10.64 -3.90
N LYS A 30 -22.94 10.67 -2.68
CA LYS A 30 -24.18 11.40 -2.36
C LYS A 30 -23.83 12.74 -1.71
N ILE A 31 -24.36 13.83 -2.25
CA ILE A 31 -24.17 15.18 -1.74
C ILE A 31 -25.54 15.86 -1.66
N LYS A 32 -26.01 16.19 -0.45
CA LYS A 32 -27.30 16.86 -0.20
C LYS A 32 -28.46 16.19 -0.96
N GLY A 33 -28.52 14.86 -0.90
CA GLY A 33 -29.58 14.05 -1.52
C GLY A 33 -29.40 13.78 -3.02
N ASN A 34 -28.49 14.43 -3.71
CA ASN A 34 -28.15 14.14 -5.10
C ASN A 34 -27.07 13.07 -5.18
N THR A 35 -27.15 12.21 -6.20
CA THR A 35 -26.12 11.22 -6.50
C THR A 35 -25.25 11.73 -7.66
N TYR A 36 -23.93 11.60 -7.49
CA TYR A 36 -22.93 11.94 -8.49
C TYR A 36 -22.06 10.72 -8.80
N LEU A 37 -21.62 10.62 -10.03
CA LEU A 37 -20.68 9.60 -10.51
C LEU A 37 -19.39 10.29 -10.94
N TYR A 38 -18.26 9.75 -10.53
CA TYR A 38 -16.91 10.18 -10.91
C TYR A 38 -16.18 9.03 -11.58
N THR A 39 -15.52 9.29 -12.70
CA THR A 39 -14.84 8.27 -13.50
C THR A 39 -13.40 8.68 -13.78
N GLY A 40 -12.49 7.71 -13.75
CA GLY A 40 -11.12 7.86 -14.26
C GLY A 40 -11.00 7.26 -15.65
N GLY A 41 -10.68 8.08 -16.64
CA GLY A 41 -10.40 7.67 -18.02
C GLY A 41 -8.91 7.35 -18.19
N PHE A 42 -8.59 6.05 -18.14
CA PHE A 42 -7.23 5.57 -18.18
C PHE A 42 -6.49 5.93 -19.47
N GLN A 43 -7.16 5.83 -20.60
CA GLN A 43 -6.59 6.15 -21.91
C GLN A 43 -6.59 7.66 -22.20
N ASP A 44 -7.53 8.38 -21.59
CA ASP A 44 -7.71 9.81 -21.76
C ASP A 44 -6.84 10.68 -20.87
N ASN A 45 -6.21 10.07 -19.83
CA ASN A 45 -5.44 10.80 -18.83
C ASN A 45 -6.27 11.91 -18.15
N GLY A 46 -7.46 11.56 -17.69
CA GLY A 46 -8.37 12.54 -17.10
C GLY A 46 -9.48 11.93 -16.28
N VAL A 47 -10.29 12.79 -15.69
CA VAL A 47 -11.45 12.44 -14.87
C VAL A 47 -12.67 13.18 -15.35
N SER A 48 -13.84 12.55 -15.20
CA SER A 48 -15.14 13.15 -15.52
C SER A 48 -16.09 13.02 -14.34
N SER A 49 -16.96 14.04 -14.18
CA SER A 49 -18.03 14.04 -13.20
C SER A 49 -19.39 14.09 -13.88
N PHE A 50 -20.35 13.40 -13.27
CA PHE A 50 -21.72 13.29 -13.78
C PHE A 50 -22.71 13.41 -12.64
N LYS A 51 -23.86 14.01 -12.91
CA LYS A 51 -25.03 13.96 -12.04
C LYS A 51 -25.91 12.78 -12.44
N VAL A 52 -26.24 11.91 -11.49
CA VAL A 52 -27.15 10.79 -11.69
C VAL A 52 -28.56 11.24 -11.29
N ARG A 53 -29.50 11.13 -12.21
CA ARG A 53 -30.90 11.50 -12.00
C ARG A 53 -31.69 10.33 -11.37
N ASN A 54 -32.85 10.62 -10.77
CA ASN A 54 -33.68 9.62 -10.13
C ASN A 54 -34.18 8.50 -11.05
N ASN A 55 -34.25 8.76 -12.34
CA ASN A 55 -34.60 7.76 -13.36
C ASN A 55 -33.41 6.90 -13.83
N GLY A 56 -32.24 7.05 -13.20
CA GLY A 56 -31.02 6.33 -13.54
C GLY A 56 -30.22 6.93 -14.69
N THR A 57 -30.71 7.98 -15.34
CA THR A 57 -29.90 8.67 -16.37
C THR A 57 -28.83 9.55 -15.72
N PHE A 58 -27.75 9.81 -16.45
CA PHE A 58 -26.67 10.67 -15.98
C PHE A 58 -26.32 11.74 -17.01
N GLU A 59 -25.85 12.87 -16.50
CA GLU A 59 -25.50 14.07 -17.25
C GLU A 59 -24.09 14.51 -16.86
N ASN A 60 -23.24 14.78 -17.85
CA ASN A 60 -21.88 15.26 -17.60
C ASN A 60 -21.90 16.67 -17.01
N ILE A 61 -21.08 16.90 -16.00
CA ILE A 61 -20.93 18.19 -15.32
C ILE A 61 -19.64 18.87 -15.77
N ASN A 62 -18.48 18.24 -15.52
CA ASN A 62 -17.19 18.74 -15.97
C ASN A 62 -16.17 17.63 -16.16
N ASN A 63 -15.10 17.96 -16.86
CA ASN A 63 -14.04 17.06 -17.26
C ASN A 63 -12.70 17.74 -17.00
N ILE A 64 -11.75 17.01 -16.44
CA ILE A 64 -10.43 17.55 -16.06
C ILE A 64 -9.36 16.59 -16.56
N GLY A 65 -8.51 17.07 -17.47
CA GLY A 65 -7.34 16.35 -17.95
C GLY A 65 -6.10 16.60 -17.10
N ASP A 66 -5.06 15.81 -17.32
CA ASP A 66 -3.73 16.03 -16.75
C ASP A 66 -3.14 17.38 -17.20
N ASN A 67 -2.38 18.04 -16.34
CA ASN A 67 -1.69 19.29 -16.68
C ASN A 67 -0.28 19.41 -16.11
N ASN A 68 0.20 18.38 -15.45
CA ASN A 68 1.59 18.27 -14.95
C ASN A 68 1.99 19.22 -13.82
N THR A 69 1.09 19.98 -13.27
CA THR A 69 1.41 21.00 -12.26
C THR A 69 0.67 20.79 -10.95
N ASP A 70 -0.65 20.80 -10.99
CA ASP A 70 -1.53 20.76 -9.82
C ASP A 70 -2.39 19.48 -9.78
N ARG A 71 -2.22 18.58 -10.77
CA ARG A 71 -2.87 17.28 -10.85
C ARG A 71 -2.08 16.29 -11.68
N PHE A 72 -2.04 15.05 -11.23
CA PHE A 72 -1.45 13.93 -11.94
C PHE A 72 -2.55 12.96 -12.30
N LEU A 73 -2.85 12.82 -13.57
CA LEU A 73 -3.95 12.00 -14.07
C LEU A 73 -3.52 11.05 -15.19
N THR A 74 -2.22 10.85 -15.36
CA THR A 74 -1.68 9.89 -16.32
C THR A 74 -2.19 8.49 -16.05
N GLY A 75 -3.06 7.98 -16.93
CA GLY A 75 -3.71 6.73 -16.67
C GLY A 75 -4.51 6.78 -15.37
N ALA A 76 -5.42 7.77 -15.25
CA ALA A 76 -6.31 7.90 -14.10
C ALA A 76 -7.04 6.58 -13.84
N TYR A 77 -6.78 5.97 -12.68
CA TYR A 77 -7.12 4.57 -12.46
C TYR A 77 -7.98 4.34 -11.22
N PRO A 78 -7.45 4.39 -9.97
CA PRO A 78 -8.31 4.28 -8.82
C PRO A 78 -9.01 5.63 -8.56
N VAL A 79 -10.32 5.57 -8.38
CA VAL A 79 -11.14 6.71 -7.96
C VAL A 79 -11.89 6.32 -6.70
N THR A 80 -11.80 7.15 -5.67
CA THR A 80 -12.56 7.03 -4.43
C THR A 80 -12.98 8.40 -3.94
N GLY A 81 -13.80 8.47 -2.90
CA GLY A 81 -14.21 9.75 -2.33
C GLY A 81 -14.57 9.64 -0.87
N VAL A 82 -14.49 10.76 -0.18
CA VAL A 82 -14.83 10.91 1.24
C VAL A 82 -15.57 12.22 1.49
N GLN A 83 -16.35 12.24 2.57
CA GLN A 83 -16.89 13.44 3.15
C GLN A 83 -16.20 13.71 4.49
N LEU A 84 -15.71 14.93 4.69
CA LEU A 84 -15.12 15.41 5.92
C LEU A 84 -15.86 16.69 6.34
N GLY A 85 -16.67 16.61 7.39
CA GLY A 85 -17.61 17.66 7.73
C GLY A 85 -18.52 18.02 6.54
N GLU A 86 -18.51 19.27 6.13
CA GLU A 86 -19.27 19.76 4.95
C GLU A 86 -18.50 19.66 3.63
N ASN A 87 -17.23 19.23 3.66
CA ASN A 87 -16.40 19.13 2.48
C ASN A 87 -16.49 17.73 1.86
N HIS A 88 -16.54 17.68 0.53
CA HIS A 88 -16.52 16.45 -0.23
C HIS A 88 -15.27 16.42 -1.12
N TYR A 89 -14.54 15.31 -1.07
CA TYR A 89 -13.31 15.12 -1.80
C TYR A 89 -13.36 13.86 -2.64
N ILE A 90 -12.86 13.97 -3.88
CA ILE A 90 -12.59 12.83 -4.76
C ILE A 90 -11.09 12.68 -4.87
N ILE A 91 -10.61 11.47 -4.64
CA ILE A 91 -9.21 11.10 -4.63
C ILE A 91 -8.96 10.18 -5.81
N VAL A 92 -7.99 10.56 -6.64
CA VAL A 92 -7.65 9.86 -7.87
C VAL A 92 -6.18 9.49 -7.84
N GLY A 93 -5.93 8.21 -7.95
CA GLY A 93 -4.58 7.70 -8.21
C GLY A 93 -4.33 7.59 -9.69
N HIS A 94 -3.08 7.47 -10.07
CA HIS A 94 -2.72 7.25 -11.44
C HIS A 94 -1.81 6.04 -11.62
N ARG A 95 -1.86 5.46 -12.77
CA ARG A 95 -1.02 4.34 -13.15
C ARG A 95 -0.26 4.70 -14.40
N HIS A 96 1.04 4.94 -14.27
CA HIS A 96 1.91 5.20 -15.40
C HIS A 96 1.79 4.12 -16.48
N HIS A 97 1.62 4.53 -17.73
CA HIS A 97 1.64 3.63 -18.87
C HIS A 97 2.66 4.06 -19.91
N LYS A 98 3.82 3.42 -19.86
CA LYS A 98 4.94 3.66 -20.78
C LYS A 98 4.67 3.23 -22.23
N TYR A 99 3.58 2.47 -22.53
CA TYR A 99 3.55 1.64 -23.73
C TYR A 99 2.25 1.56 -24.53
N TYR A 100 1.19 2.33 -24.27
CA TYR A 100 -0.01 2.20 -25.09
C TYR A 100 -0.34 3.45 -25.90
N LYS A 101 0.16 3.50 -27.15
CA LYS A 101 -0.50 4.22 -28.22
C LYS A 101 -1.66 3.33 -28.71
N ARG A 102 -2.88 3.57 -28.28
CA ARG A 102 -4.06 3.04 -28.96
C ARG A 102 -4.61 4.08 -29.94
N ASN A 103 -5.25 3.62 -31.01
CA ASN A 103 -5.94 4.42 -32.03
C ASN A 103 -7.23 5.06 -31.44
N GLY A 104 -7.10 5.94 -30.45
CA GLY A 104 -8.16 6.73 -29.88
C GLY A 104 -7.85 8.22 -30.00
N PHE A 105 -8.81 9.08 -29.70
CA PHE A 105 -8.60 10.51 -29.66
C PHE A 105 -7.52 10.83 -28.62
N ILE A 106 -6.41 11.41 -29.08
CA ILE A 106 -5.35 11.90 -28.18
C ILE A 106 -5.84 13.25 -27.67
N LYS A 107 -6.50 13.25 -26.49
CA LYS A 107 -7.01 14.47 -25.86
C LYS A 107 -5.91 15.34 -25.27
N ASN A 108 -4.72 14.81 -25.10
CA ASN A 108 -3.54 15.56 -24.67
C ASN A 108 -2.31 15.08 -25.46
N PRO A 109 -2.01 15.70 -26.63
CA PRO A 109 -0.90 15.28 -27.50
C PRO A 109 0.48 15.54 -26.89
N ASP A 110 0.59 16.49 -25.95
CA ASP A 110 1.86 16.89 -25.31
C ASP A 110 2.09 16.15 -23.97
N PHE A 111 1.66 14.91 -23.95
CA PHE A 111 1.76 14.10 -22.75
C PHE A 111 3.21 13.76 -22.38
N TYR A 112 3.65 14.23 -21.22
CA TYR A 112 4.90 13.88 -20.57
C TYR A 112 4.61 13.26 -19.22
N TYR A 113 5.31 12.15 -18.91
CA TYR A 113 5.31 11.59 -17.56
C TYR A 113 6.03 12.52 -16.58
N HIS A 114 5.37 12.91 -15.50
CA HIS A 114 5.89 13.87 -14.53
C HIS A 114 6.16 13.27 -13.16
N GLY A 115 6.07 11.97 -13.03
CA GLY A 115 6.19 11.27 -11.76
C GLY A 115 4.85 10.71 -11.26
N ASP A 116 4.92 9.97 -10.19
CA ASP A 116 3.78 9.36 -9.54
C ASP A 116 3.20 10.27 -8.45
N GLY A 117 1.93 10.10 -8.12
CA GLY A 117 1.27 10.87 -7.06
C GLY A 117 -0.21 10.58 -6.95
N VAL A 118 -0.87 11.20 -6.00
CA VAL A 118 -2.32 11.11 -5.77
C VAL A 118 -2.93 12.48 -5.86
N SER A 119 -3.90 12.66 -6.76
CA SER A 119 -4.63 13.92 -6.94
C SER A 119 -5.88 13.96 -6.09
N VAL A 120 -6.09 15.07 -5.40
CA VAL A 120 -7.28 15.35 -4.60
C VAL A 120 -8.06 16.48 -5.26
N PHE A 121 -9.34 16.23 -5.48
CA PHE A 121 -10.29 17.21 -5.99
C PHE A 121 -11.31 17.54 -4.91
N LYS A 122 -11.59 18.82 -4.73
CA LYS A 122 -12.76 19.26 -3.97
C LYS A 122 -13.98 19.21 -4.87
N VAL A 123 -15.11 18.78 -4.33
CA VAL A 123 -16.36 18.78 -5.07
C VAL A 123 -17.10 20.08 -4.83
N ASP A 124 -17.51 20.77 -5.90
CA ASP A 124 -18.28 22.00 -5.83
C ASP A 124 -19.77 21.72 -5.52
N LYS A 125 -20.54 22.80 -5.34
CA LYS A 125 -21.98 22.71 -5.02
C LYS A 125 -22.84 22.04 -6.11
N LYS A 126 -22.32 21.93 -7.34
CA LYS A 126 -22.98 21.31 -8.48
C LYS A 126 -22.53 19.87 -8.71
N GLY A 127 -21.59 19.37 -7.93
CA GLY A 127 -20.99 18.04 -8.09
C GLY A 127 -19.78 18.03 -9.02
N GLY A 128 -19.31 19.19 -9.46
CA GLY A 128 -18.14 19.32 -10.31
C GLY A 128 -16.82 19.14 -9.53
N LEU A 129 -15.80 18.65 -10.22
CA LEU A 129 -14.45 18.47 -9.68
C LEU A 129 -13.66 19.78 -9.79
N VAL A 130 -12.99 20.16 -8.72
CA VAL A 130 -12.07 21.30 -8.66
C VAL A 130 -10.71 20.79 -8.17
N PRO A 131 -9.62 20.93 -8.95
CA PRO A 131 -8.28 20.56 -8.51
C PRO A 131 -7.95 21.23 -7.18
N HIS A 132 -7.40 20.49 -6.23
CA HIS A 132 -7.22 20.99 -4.89
C HIS A 132 -5.84 20.71 -4.30
N TYR A 133 -5.38 19.46 -4.34
CA TYR A 133 -4.10 19.06 -3.78
C TYR A 133 -3.49 17.88 -4.56
N VAL A 134 -2.16 17.79 -4.59
CA VAL A 134 -1.43 16.63 -5.11
C VAL A 134 -0.41 16.18 -4.07
N LEU A 135 -0.47 14.93 -3.68
CA LEU A 135 0.63 14.25 -3.01
C LEU A 135 1.54 13.66 -4.08
N LYS A 136 2.76 14.20 -4.20
CA LYS A 136 3.78 13.69 -5.13
C LYS A 136 4.53 12.53 -4.49
N ASP A 137 4.94 11.57 -5.33
CA ASP A 137 5.85 10.51 -4.91
C ASP A 137 7.26 11.07 -4.71
N ASP A 138 7.92 10.61 -3.67
CA ASP A 138 9.30 10.95 -3.32
C ASP A 138 10.00 9.76 -2.65
N GLU A 139 11.19 9.94 -2.13
CA GLU A 139 11.98 8.89 -1.45
C GLU A 139 11.31 8.33 -0.19
N ASN A 140 10.36 9.08 0.42
CA ASN A 140 9.66 8.69 1.65
C ASN A 140 8.27 8.09 1.38
N THR A 141 7.92 7.89 0.12
CA THR A 141 6.61 7.37 -0.30
C THR A 141 6.76 6.16 -1.22
N LYS A 142 5.67 5.42 -1.40
CA LYS A 142 5.57 4.25 -2.26
C LYS A 142 4.29 4.38 -3.09
N LEU A 143 4.35 5.21 -4.14
CA LEU A 143 3.18 5.57 -4.95
C LEU A 143 3.30 5.19 -6.42
N GLN A 144 4.29 4.35 -6.81
CA GLN A 144 4.46 3.97 -8.21
C GLN A 144 3.45 2.91 -8.65
N GLY A 145 2.73 3.22 -9.73
CA GLY A 145 1.80 2.29 -10.35
C GLY A 145 0.58 1.99 -9.48
N GLN A 146 -0.11 3.00 -9.02
CA GLN A 146 -1.29 2.87 -8.15
C GLN A 146 -2.41 2.11 -8.84
N THR A 147 -2.99 1.15 -8.13
CA THR A 147 -4.04 0.28 -8.68
C THR A 147 -5.32 0.28 -7.86
N ARG A 148 -5.24 0.69 -6.61
CA ARG A 148 -6.39 0.77 -5.71
C ARG A 148 -6.18 1.81 -4.62
N ILE A 149 -7.26 2.52 -4.27
CA ILE A 149 -7.34 3.36 -3.07
C ILE A 149 -8.54 2.88 -2.26
N GLU A 150 -8.30 2.50 -1.01
CA GLU A 150 -9.33 2.10 -0.06
C GLU A 150 -9.43 3.11 1.08
N VAL A 151 -10.65 3.43 1.47
CA VAL A 151 -10.90 4.20 2.69
C VAL A 151 -10.86 3.25 3.88
N VAL A 152 -9.89 3.44 4.76
CA VAL A 152 -9.68 2.61 5.96
C VAL A 152 -10.57 3.09 7.10
N SER A 153 -10.54 4.40 7.35
CA SER A 153 -11.37 5.05 8.35
C SER A 153 -11.68 6.48 7.94
N VAL A 154 -12.81 6.98 8.41
CA VAL A 154 -13.25 8.35 8.15
C VAL A 154 -14.02 8.87 9.35
N ASN A 155 -13.79 10.14 9.69
CA ASN A 155 -14.58 10.94 10.61
C ASN A 155 -14.75 12.35 10.06
N ASP A 156 -15.35 13.27 10.81
CA ASP A 156 -15.62 14.62 10.33
C ASP A 156 -14.36 15.46 10.06
N GLN A 157 -13.20 15.09 10.62
CA GLN A 157 -11.96 15.85 10.54
C GLN A 157 -10.92 15.25 9.59
N GLU A 158 -10.93 13.93 9.44
CA GLU A 158 -9.89 13.24 8.67
C GLU A 158 -10.33 11.87 8.13
N ALA A 159 -9.65 11.43 7.08
CA ALA A 159 -9.75 10.06 6.58
C ALA A 159 -8.37 9.44 6.46
N VAL A 160 -8.29 8.15 6.77
CA VAL A 160 -7.11 7.31 6.48
C VAL A 160 -7.39 6.51 5.22
N LEU A 161 -6.49 6.61 4.26
CA LEU A 161 -6.54 5.94 2.97
C LEU A 161 -5.39 4.94 2.84
N ALA A 162 -5.65 3.82 2.21
CA ALA A 162 -4.62 2.85 1.82
C ALA A 162 -4.52 2.81 0.30
N VAL A 163 -3.33 3.09 -0.23
CA VAL A 163 -3.02 3.08 -1.66
C VAL A 163 -2.21 1.83 -1.98
N GLY A 164 -2.79 0.91 -2.73
CA GLY A 164 -2.10 -0.28 -3.21
C GLY A 164 -1.36 0.00 -4.51
N THR A 165 -0.08 -0.43 -4.59
CA THR A 165 0.78 -0.17 -5.72
C THR A 165 1.26 -1.46 -6.38
N ARG A 166 1.38 -1.40 -7.71
CA ARG A 166 1.89 -2.51 -8.52
C ARG A 166 3.41 -2.48 -8.59
N ASP A 167 3.96 -1.31 -8.88
CA ASP A 167 5.36 -1.18 -9.25
C ASP A 167 6.26 -1.14 -8.02
N ASP A 168 5.84 -0.47 -6.94
CA ASP A 168 6.50 -0.53 -5.64
C ASP A 168 6.18 -1.81 -4.84
N ALA A 169 5.21 -2.61 -5.27
CA ALA A 169 4.76 -3.80 -4.54
C ALA A 169 4.46 -3.50 -3.06
N SER A 170 3.71 -2.43 -2.79
CA SER A 170 3.51 -1.89 -1.45
C SER A 170 2.07 -1.43 -1.17
N ILE A 171 1.80 -1.14 0.09
CA ILE A 171 0.63 -0.40 0.56
C ILE A 171 1.13 0.87 1.22
N GLN A 172 0.80 2.03 0.64
CA GLN A 172 1.04 3.34 1.25
C GLN A 172 -0.19 3.76 2.05
N LEU A 173 -0.03 4.06 3.33
CA LEU A 173 -1.06 4.71 4.14
C LEU A 173 -0.91 6.22 4.05
N CYS A 174 -2.03 6.90 3.83
CA CYS A 174 -2.11 8.36 3.76
C CYS A 174 -3.23 8.87 4.65
N LYS A 175 -3.09 10.08 5.14
CA LYS A 175 -4.11 10.81 5.89
C LYS A 175 -4.56 12.03 5.10
N LEU A 176 -5.87 12.14 4.85
CA LEU A 176 -6.50 13.32 4.27
C LEU A 176 -7.14 14.11 5.42
N ASP A 177 -6.76 15.38 5.58
CA ASP A 177 -7.37 16.25 6.59
C ASP A 177 -8.61 16.98 6.06
N ILE A 178 -9.34 17.66 6.95
CA ILE A 178 -10.57 18.40 6.62
C ILE A 178 -10.35 19.51 5.59
N ASN A 179 -9.12 19.99 5.42
CA ASN A 179 -8.76 20.99 4.41
C ASN A 179 -8.42 20.36 3.06
N GLY A 180 -8.48 19.01 2.94
CA GLY A 180 -8.18 18.29 1.71
C GLY A 180 -6.70 18.11 1.43
N LYS A 181 -5.82 18.33 2.41
CA LYS A 181 -4.40 18.04 2.29
C LYS A 181 -4.14 16.57 2.58
N LEU A 182 -3.58 15.88 1.60
CA LEU A 182 -3.17 14.49 1.71
C LEU A 182 -1.70 14.41 2.12
N ARG A 183 -1.38 13.62 3.14
CA ARG A 183 0.00 13.39 3.61
C ARG A 183 0.27 11.90 3.82
N PRO A 184 1.49 11.42 3.54
CA PRO A 184 1.87 10.05 3.86
C PRO A 184 1.94 9.86 5.38
N ILE A 185 1.59 8.66 5.86
CA ILE A 185 1.72 8.28 7.28
C ILE A 185 2.81 7.23 7.41
N ASN A 186 2.67 6.15 6.65
CA ASN A 186 3.56 4.98 6.68
C ASN A 186 3.33 4.14 5.41
N TYR A 187 4.25 3.24 5.11
CA TYR A 187 4.05 2.25 4.06
C TYR A 187 4.51 0.86 4.51
N LEU A 188 4.05 -0.15 3.79
CA LEU A 188 4.46 -1.54 3.96
C LEU A 188 4.80 -2.13 2.60
N GLU A 189 6.01 -2.64 2.44
CA GLU A 189 6.40 -3.44 1.28
C GLU A 189 5.82 -4.84 1.42
N THR A 190 4.95 -5.23 0.49
CA THR A 190 4.21 -6.49 0.56
C THR A 190 4.97 -7.68 -0.02
N GLY A 191 6.06 -7.39 -0.75
CA GLY A 191 6.81 -8.39 -1.50
C GLY A 191 6.07 -8.94 -2.72
N PHE A 192 4.91 -8.37 -3.06
CA PHE A 192 4.14 -8.72 -4.26
C PHE A 192 3.34 -7.52 -4.77
N SER A 193 3.22 -7.42 -6.09
CA SER A 193 2.44 -6.36 -6.74
C SER A 193 0.95 -6.44 -6.38
N ILE A 194 0.39 -5.34 -5.90
CA ILE A 194 -1.05 -5.22 -5.69
C ILE A 194 -1.68 -4.69 -6.98
N TYR A 195 -2.54 -5.47 -7.62
CA TYR A 195 -3.10 -5.10 -8.90
C TYR A 195 -4.54 -4.58 -8.80
N TYR A 196 -5.45 -5.34 -8.21
CA TYR A 196 -6.85 -4.94 -7.96
C TYR A 196 -7.31 -5.35 -6.57
N GLY A 197 -6.57 -6.23 -5.94
CA GLY A 197 -6.94 -6.91 -4.71
C GLY A 197 -6.48 -6.14 -3.49
N LEU A 198 -7.06 -4.98 -3.20
CA LEU A 198 -6.93 -4.33 -1.90
C LEU A 198 -8.32 -4.01 -1.37
N ARG A 199 -8.58 -4.40 -0.12
CA ARG A 199 -9.82 -4.08 0.61
C ARG A 199 -9.51 -3.76 2.06
N SER A 200 -10.19 -2.75 2.58
CA SER A 200 -10.20 -2.46 4.01
C SER A 200 -11.39 -3.15 4.68
N HIS A 201 -11.22 -3.60 5.91
CA HIS A 201 -12.27 -4.17 6.72
C HIS A 201 -12.06 -3.86 8.20
N LYS A 202 -13.15 -3.53 8.92
CA LYS A 202 -13.12 -3.30 10.36
C LYS A 202 -13.70 -4.52 11.09
N ILE A 203 -12.96 -5.06 12.06
CA ILE A 203 -13.41 -6.15 12.93
C ILE A 203 -13.22 -5.69 14.37
N GLY A 204 -14.31 -5.50 15.11
CA GLY A 204 -14.29 -4.83 16.41
C GLY A 204 -13.70 -3.42 16.25
N ASP A 205 -12.68 -3.10 17.04
CA ASP A 205 -11.98 -1.81 16.98
C ASP A 205 -10.72 -1.83 16.10
N SER A 206 -10.43 -2.95 15.46
CA SER A 206 -9.25 -3.11 14.61
C SER A 206 -9.59 -2.93 13.13
N HIS A 207 -8.72 -2.24 12.41
CA HIS A 207 -8.77 -2.12 10.96
C HIS A 207 -7.77 -3.09 10.32
N PHE A 208 -8.22 -3.74 9.27
CA PHE A 208 -7.42 -4.69 8.49
C PHE A 208 -7.41 -4.31 7.02
N LEU A 209 -6.29 -4.60 6.36
CA LEU A 209 -6.16 -4.56 4.91
C LEU A 209 -5.95 -5.97 4.40
N ILE A 210 -6.71 -6.36 3.39
CA ILE A 210 -6.57 -7.63 2.69
C ILE A 210 -6.03 -7.29 1.31
N ALA A 211 -4.85 -7.81 0.98
CA ALA A 211 -4.20 -7.59 -0.30
C ALA A 211 -3.98 -8.90 -1.04
N GLY A 212 -4.20 -8.89 -2.35
CA GLY A 212 -4.01 -10.03 -3.23
C GLY A 212 -3.08 -9.72 -4.40
N SER A 213 -2.21 -10.67 -4.72
CA SER A 213 -1.39 -10.63 -5.93
C SER A 213 -2.17 -11.19 -7.11
N ASN A 214 -2.02 -10.58 -8.30
CA ASN A 214 -2.52 -11.16 -9.54
C ASN A 214 -1.43 -11.85 -10.39
N ARG A 215 -0.18 -11.86 -9.92
CA ARG A 215 0.92 -12.54 -10.62
C ARG A 215 0.78 -14.04 -10.47
N PHE A 216 0.88 -14.75 -11.58
CA PHE A 216 0.72 -16.21 -11.65
C PHE A 216 1.75 -16.97 -10.80
N ASP A 217 2.90 -16.36 -10.55
CA ASP A 217 4.02 -16.90 -9.79
C ASP A 217 3.83 -16.83 -8.27
N LEU A 218 3.11 -15.83 -7.77
CA LEU A 218 2.99 -15.59 -6.33
C LEU A 218 1.68 -16.06 -5.70
N ARG A 219 0.55 -16.04 -6.42
CA ARG A 219 -0.79 -16.52 -5.99
C ARG A 219 -1.09 -16.30 -4.51
N LYS A 220 -0.78 -15.09 -4.00
CA LYS A 220 -0.77 -14.80 -2.57
C LYS A 220 -1.94 -13.89 -2.19
N VAL A 221 -2.57 -14.18 -1.07
CA VAL A 221 -3.45 -13.26 -0.34
C VAL A 221 -2.85 -13.05 1.04
N ALA A 222 -2.74 -11.81 1.46
CA ALA A 222 -2.22 -11.45 2.77
C ALA A 222 -3.16 -10.50 3.50
N THR A 223 -3.20 -10.59 4.82
CA THR A 223 -3.97 -9.69 5.68
C THR A 223 -3.01 -8.96 6.59
N TYR A 224 -3.18 -7.64 6.66
CA TYR A 224 -2.39 -6.75 7.49
C TYR A 224 -3.29 -6.03 8.49
N LYS A 225 -2.89 -6.00 9.75
CA LYS A 225 -3.57 -5.22 10.79
C LYS A 225 -2.99 -3.81 10.83
N ILE A 226 -3.84 -2.80 10.81
CA ILE A 226 -3.42 -1.42 11.04
C ILE A 226 -3.46 -1.17 12.55
N SER A 227 -2.29 -0.93 13.12
CA SER A 227 -2.13 -0.60 14.54
C SER A 227 -1.74 0.88 14.70
N PRO A 228 -2.11 1.53 15.79
CA PRO A 228 -1.60 2.86 16.11
C PRO A 228 -0.07 2.83 16.11
N LYS A 229 0.55 3.86 15.53
CA LYS A 229 2.00 4.02 15.65
C LYS A 229 2.34 4.30 17.12
N VAL A 230 3.06 3.39 17.74
CA VAL A 230 3.65 3.63 19.06
C VAL A 230 4.89 4.51 18.86
N ASP A 231 5.02 5.58 19.65
CA ASP A 231 6.25 6.38 19.62
C ASP A 231 7.39 5.55 20.22
N ARG A 232 8.39 5.29 19.39
CA ARG A 232 9.61 4.53 19.70
C ARG A 232 10.87 5.39 19.55
N SER A 233 10.72 6.71 19.58
CA SER A 233 11.86 7.63 19.45
C SER A 233 12.94 7.30 20.50
N GLY A 234 14.19 7.18 20.06
CA GLY A 234 15.31 6.80 20.93
C GLY A 234 15.29 5.34 21.41
N GLN A 235 14.50 4.47 20.76
CA GLN A 235 14.50 3.04 20.99
C GLN A 235 14.91 2.29 19.73
N VAL A 236 15.53 1.14 19.92
CA VAL A 236 15.83 0.16 18.87
C VAL A 236 15.10 -1.14 19.16
N LEU A 237 14.78 -1.88 18.11
CA LEU A 237 14.18 -3.21 18.22
C LEU A 237 15.28 -4.27 18.26
N ARG A 238 15.28 -5.08 19.32
CA ARG A 238 16.14 -6.26 19.42
C ARG A 238 15.37 -7.51 19.03
N HIS A 239 15.93 -8.28 18.14
CA HIS A 239 15.43 -9.58 17.71
C HIS A 239 16.42 -10.63 18.20
N MET A 240 16.08 -11.31 19.28
CA MET A 240 16.94 -12.30 19.92
C MET A 240 16.57 -13.70 19.43
N VAL A 241 17.54 -14.41 18.88
CA VAL A 241 17.40 -15.78 18.39
C VAL A 241 18.30 -16.70 19.19
N ASN A 242 17.71 -17.56 19.99
CA ASN A 242 18.45 -18.57 20.76
C ASN A 242 18.32 -19.92 20.07
N LEU A 243 19.44 -20.58 19.83
CA LEU A 243 19.51 -21.85 19.11
C LEU A 243 20.02 -22.98 20.00
N LYS A 244 19.38 -24.13 19.88
CA LYS A 244 19.89 -25.41 20.30
C LYS A 244 20.20 -26.24 19.06
N TYR A 245 21.44 -26.64 18.87
CA TYR A 245 21.80 -27.59 17.83
C TYR A 245 21.44 -29.03 18.20
N LYS A 246 21.22 -29.88 17.22
CA LYS A 246 21.05 -31.33 17.43
C LYS A 246 22.32 -31.94 17.97
N ASP A 247 22.17 -33.05 18.72
CA ASP A 247 23.32 -33.73 19.35
C ASP A 247 24.31 -34.34 18.31
N ASP A 248 23.83 -34.60 17.08
CA ASP A 248 24.63 -35.10 15.96
C ASP A 248 25.22 -34.00 15.08
N ALA A 249 24.96 -32.73 15.37
CA ALA A 249 25.56 -31.61 14.66
C ALA A 249 27.07 -31.52 14.97
N THR A 250 27.88 -31.57 13.91
CA THR A 250 29.34 -31.49 14.06
C THR A 250 29.81 -30.08 14.41
N PRO A 251 30.96 -29.90 15.09
CA PRO A 251 31.51 -28.57 15.38
C PRO A 251 31.74 -27.71 14.10
N ALA A 252 32.08 -28.35 12.99
CA ALA A 252 32.25 -27.68 11.71
C ALA A 252 30.93 -27.11 11.18
N GLN A 253 29.84 -27.87 11.25
CA GLN A 253 28.50 -27.43 10.86
C GLN A 253 28.00 -26.26 11.74
N VAL A 254 28.24 -26.35 13.05
CA VAL A 254 27.89 -25.27 13.99
C VAL A 254 28.65 -24.00 13.65
N LYS A 255 29.98 -24.09 13.39
CA LYS A 255 30.79 -22.95 12.98
C LYS A 255 30.29 -22.31 11.67
N GLU A 256 29.95 -23.13 10.69
CA GLU A 256 29.37 -22.64 9.42
C GLU A 256 28.02 -21.96 9.62
N ALA A 257 27.18 -22.47 10.52
CA ALA A 257 25.89 -21.88 10.85
C ALA A 257 26.05 -20.50 11.52
N VAL A 258 26.98 -20.40 12.49
CA VAL A 258 27.34 -19.12 13.11
C VAL A 258 27.81 -18.11 12.09
N GLN A 259 28.77 -18.48 11.22
CA GLN A 259 29.26 -17.58 10.19
C GLN A 259 28.16 -17.14 9.21
N ALA A 260 27.32 -18.07 8.76
CA ALA A 260 26.22 -17.76 7.85
C ALA A 260 25.19 -16.81 8.50
N PHE A 261 25.03 -16.88 9.82
CA PHE A 261 24.18 -15.95 10.58
C PHE A 261 24.79 -14.55 10.61
N LEU A 262 26.08 -14.44 10.91
CA LEU A 262 26.81 -13.17 10.95
C LEU A 262 26.87 -12.51 9.58
N ASP A 263 27.01 -13.28 8.51
CA ASP A 263 27.03 -12.77 7.13
C ASP A 263 25.73 -12.06 6.72
N LEU A 264 24.64 -12.16 7.51
CA LEU A 264 23.40 -11.44 7.24
C LEU A 264 23.53 -9.93 7.41
N GLU A 265 24.42 -9.46 8.28
CA GLU A 265 24.66 -8.03 8.53
C GLU A 265 25.09 -7.33 7.23
N ASP A 266 25.98 -7.96 6.46
CA ASP A 266 26.45 -7.43 5.17
C ASP A 266 25.42 -7.60 4.03
N LYS A 267 24.52 -8.56 4.14
CA LYS A 267 23.56 -8.92 3.07
C LYS A 267 22.21 -8.22 3.19
N ILE A 268 21.86 -7.78 4.39
CA ILE A 268 20.55 -7.19 4.69
C ILE A 268 20.75 -5.80 5.30
N PRO A 269 20.68 -4.73 4.50
CA PRO A 269 20.95 -3.37 4.97
C PRO A 269 20.00 -2.87 6.10
N ALA A 270 18.91 -3.56 6.34
CA ALA A 270 17.98 -3.26 7.44
C ALA A 270 18.51 -3.72 8.82
N ILE A 271 19.52 -4.56 8.87
CA ILE A 271 20.19 -4.97 10.11
C ILE A 271 21.24 -3.91 10.45
N GLU A 272 21.09 -3.25 11.59
CA GLU A 272 22.07 -2.26 12.06
C GLU A 272 23.26 -2.92 12.75
N HIS A 273 23.03 -4.03 13.44
CA HIS A 273 24.08 -4.77 14.12
C HIS A 273 23.64 -6.20 14.49
N ILE A 274 24.61 -7.14 14.46
CA ILE A 274 24.46 -8.50 14.98
C ILE A 274 25.51 -8.76 16.05
N GLU A 275 25.08 -9.08 17.26
CA GLU A 275 25.92 -9.63 18.31
C GLU A 275 25.54 -11.08 18.60
N TRP A 276 26.50 -11.90 19.03
CA TRP A 276 26.26 -13.29 19.35
C TRP A 276 27.17 -13.83 20.44
N GLY A 277 26.75 -14.94 21.05
CA GLY A 277 27.56 -15.63 22.03
C GLY A 277 27.11 -17.05 22.29
N VAL A 278 27.97 -17.80 22.95
CA VAL A 278 27.68 -19.13 23.47
C VAL A 278 27.16 -19.00 24.90
N ASN A 279 26.11 -19.75 25.22
CA ASN A 279 25.53 -19.73 26.56
C ASN A 279 26.53 -20.22 27.61
N ASP A 280 26.80 -19.38 28.63
CA ASP A 280 27.64 -19.67 29.82
C ASP A 280 26.83 -19.56 31.12
N SER A 281 25.50 -19.59 31.06
CA SER A 281 24.67 -19.50 32.26
C SER A 281 24.81 -20.75 33.15
N LYS A 282 25.06 -20.52 34.42
CA LYS A 282 25.18 -21.57 35.45
C LYS A 282 23.87 -21.84 36.21
N GLU A 283 22.81 -21.12 35.84
CA GLU A 283 21.52 -21.22 36.54
C GLU A 283 20.68 -22.45 36.16
N GLY A 284 21.09 -23.17 35.08
CA GLY A 284 20.38 -24.37 34.60
C GLY A 284 19.03 -24.07 33.94
N ALA A 285 18.72 -22.78 33.62
CA ALA A 285 17.44 -22.32 33.09
C ALA A 285 17.44 -22.08 31.59
N SER A 286 18.52 -22.43 30.86
CA SER A 286 18.69 -22.16 29.44
C SER A 286 17.79 -23.00 28.54
N LYS A 287 17.07 -23.98 29.04
CA LYS A 287 16.26 -24.96 28.28
C LYS A 287 17.06 -25.65 27.15
N GLY A 288 18.37 -25.75 27.34
CA GLY A 288 19.29 -26.38 26.38
C GLY A 288 19.72 -25.47 25.20
N MET A 289 19.34 -24.19 25.22
CA MET A 289 19.86 -23.22 24.26
C MET A 289 21.35 -23.01 24.47
N THR A 290 22.11 -23.10 23.41
CA THR A 290 23.58 -23.07 23.42
C THR A 290 24.16 -21.82 22.80
N HIS A 291 23.47 -21.21 21.86
CA HIS A 291 23.90 -20.01 21.15
C HIS A 291 22.80 -18.96 21.16
N CYS A 292 23.20 -17.71 21.30
CA CYS A 292 22.30 -16.56 21.25
C CYS A 292 22.80 -15.57 20.19
N PHE A 293 21.92 -15.12 19.34
CA PHE A 293 22.13 -14.05 18.37
C PHE A 293 21.16 -12.93 18.69
N THR A 294 21.63 -11.69 18.71
CA THR A 294 20.76 -10.52 18.88
C THR A 294 20.97 -9.58 17.71
N LEU A 295 19.93 -9.42 16.92
CA LEU A 295 19.94 -8.48 15.80
C LEU A 295 19.29 -7.17 16.26
N THR A 296 19.86 -6.07 15.82
CA THR A 296 19.34 -4.73 16.07
C THR A 296 18.71 -4.18 14.80
N PHE A 297 17.49 -3.67 14.93
CA PHE A 297 16.77 -2.97 13.89
C PHE A 297 16.37 -1.57 14.37
N LYS A 298 16.39 -0.61 13.48
CA LYS A 298 15.92 0.75 13.77
C LYS A 298 14.44 0.79 14.14
N ASP A 299 13.63 -0.05 13.50
CA ASP A 299 12.17 -0.08 13.66
C ASP A 299 11.58 -1.43 13.24
N ASP A 300 10.24 -1.54 13.38
CA ASP A 300 9.47 -2.72 12.93
C ASP A 300 9.65 -2.99 11.43
N HIS A 301 9.79 -1.95 10.62
CA HIS A 301 9.96 -2.11 9.18
C HIS A 301 11.28 -2.82 8.84
N GLY A 302 12.38 -2.44 9.50
CA GLY A 302 13.66 -3.12 9.32
C GLY A 302 13.60 -4.62 9.64
N ARG A 303 12.89 -4.99 10.73
CA ARG A 303 12.66 -6.40 11.06
C ARG A 303 11.78 -7.10 10.01
N GLU A 304 10.72 -6.45 9.50
CA GLU A 304 9.87 -7.03 8.45
C GLU A 304 10.67 -7.28 7.15
N VAL A 305 11.52 -6.33 6.75
CA VAL A 305 12.44 -6.52 5.61
C VAL A 305 13.32 -7.74 5.82
N TYR A 306 13.94 -7.87 7.01
CA TYR A 306 14.77 -9.02 7.36
C TYR A 306 14.03 -10.35 7.26
N LEU A 307 12.84 -10.45 7.86
CA LEU A 307 12.08 -11.71 7.92
C LEU A 307 11.75 -12.29 6.53
N PHE A 308 11.52 -11.43 5.54
CA PHE A 308 11.18 -11.84 4.18
C PHE A 308 12.34 -11.76 3.18
N HIS A 309 13.53 -11.34 3.62
CA HIS A 309 14.70 -11.21 2.77
C HIS A 309 15.21 -12.58 2.31
N GLU A 310 15.61 -12.67 1.04
CA GLU A 310 16.09 -13.94 0.45
C GLU A 310 17.29 -14.52 1.19
N ALA A 311 18.22 -13.69 1.69
CA ALA A 311 19.38 -14.12 2.47
C ALA A 311 18.97 -14.75 3.82
N HIS A 312 17.92 -14.22 4.51
CA HIS A 312 17.37 -14.82 5.71
C HIS A 312 16.71 -16.17 5.41
N ILE A 313 15.90 -16.25 4.35
CA ILE A 313 15.26 -17.50 3.93
C ILE A 313 16.33 -18.56 3.59
N ALA A 314 17.40 -18.16 2.90
CA ALA A 314 18.52 -19.04 2.59
C ALA A 314 19.24 -19.54 3.86
N LEU A 315 19.46 -18.65 4.85
CA LEU A 315 20.00 -19.04 6.15
C LEU A 315 19.12 -20.09 6.83
N VAL A 316 17.83 -19.83 6.97
CA VAL A 316 16.87 -20.75 7.63
C VAL A 316 16.91 -22.13 6.96
N ASN A 317 16.91 -22.17 5.63
CA ASN A 317 17.01 -23.43 4.88
C ASN A 317 18.35 -24.15 5.09
N LYS A 318 19.44 -23.40 5.18
CA LYS A 318 20.79 -23.94 5.37
C LYS A 318 20.98 -24.55 6.76
N ILE A 319 20.57 -23.84 7.81
CA ILE A 319 20.83 -24.27 9.20
C ILE A 319 19.73 -25.18 9.76
N GLY A 320 18.50 -25.10 9.22
CA GLY A 320 17.35 -25.87 9.69
C GLY A 320 17.62 -27.38 9.93
N PRO A 321 18.34 -28.09 9.05
CA PRO A 321 18.66 -29.51 9.24
C PRO A 321 19.41 -29.84 10.52
N ILE A 322 20.22 -28.92 11.05
CA ILE A 322 21.06 -29.12 12.26
C ILE A 322 20.48 -28.47 13.52
N ILE A 323 19.38 -27.73 13.40
CA ILE A 323 18.72 -27.09 14.55
C ILE A 323 17.81 -28.10 15.27
N GLY A 324 18.01 -28.24 16.57
CA GLY A 324 17.19 -29.07 17.46
C GLY A 324 16.01 -28.29 18.07
N ASP A 325 16.24 -27.02 18.43
CA ASP A 325 15.21 -26.13 18.97
C ASP A 325 15.58 -24.67 18.76
N VAL A 326 14.59 -23.77 18.73
CA VAL A 326 14.76 -22.33 18.55
C VAL A 326 13.80 -21.55 19.45
N LEU A 327 14.31 -20.49 20.09
CA LEU A 327 13.50 -19.53 20.85
C LEU A 327 13.79 -18.14 20.34
N VAL A 328 12.75 -17.45 19.89
CA VAL A 328 12.84 -16.07 19.39
C VAL A 328 12.08 -15.13 20.33
N MET A 329 12.70 -14.00 20.66
CA MET A 329 12.08 -12.94 21.43
C MET A 329 12.40 -11.58 20.81
N ASP A 330 11.37 -10.73 20.71
CA ASP A 330 11.49 -9.35 20.27
C ASP A 330 11.20 -8.39 21.40
N TYR A 331 12.02 -7.35 21.55
CA TYR A 331 11.76 -6.30 22.54
C TYR A 331 12.36 -4.97 22.11
N TRP A 332 11.75 -3.90 22.61
CA TRP A 332 12.24 -2.54 22.43
C TRP A 332 13.07 -2.11 23.62
N THR A 333 14.19 -1.44 23.35
CA THR A 333 15.08 -0.90 24.38
C THR A 333 15.63 0.45 23.91
N ALA A 334 16.07 1.27 24.87
CA ALA A 334 16.87 2.45 24.54
C ALA A 334 18.16 2.01 23.82
N GLU A 335 18.62 2.85 22.91
CA GLU A 335 19.89 2.67 22.20
C GLU A 335 21.08 2.82 23.14
#